data_3911a7af258af3afd7fcb4d376713ccc
#
_entry.id   3911a7af258af3afd7fcb4d376713ccc
#
_cell.length_a   1.000
_cell.length_b   1.000
_cell.length_c   1.000
_cell.angle_alpha   90.00
_cell.angle_beta   90.00
_cell.angle_gamma   90.00
#
_symmetry.space_group_name_H-M   'P 1'
#
loop_
_entity.id
_entity.type
_entity.pdbx_description
1 polymer ?
#
loop_
_entity_poly.entity_id
_entity_poly.type
_entity_poly.pdbx_seq_one_letter_code
_entity_poly.pdbx_strand_id
1 'polypeptide(L)'
;MTSIANYASVIPSGPLVLNKIGVVAPYDMALDHEMARWAEGRADLYFARSPFEPVLVGVEQAELVSRPDIVADTAWRISAVSPDCYIYACTSGSFIHGIQGEREFVSAVQGYGVPNVLTVSGAILEALAALDLHSIAVATPYTAPVTERFVKFLNEGGIDVRHVSMLGLSGEIWKVPYSYTAELIVSADRPEAEAIVVACTNLPTYHLIEPLERLLGKPIITANQAVMWAALHHLGLAPVGPGQRLLAVHPTER
;
A
#
# COMPACT_ATOMS: atom_id res chain seq x y z
N MET A 1 -50.38 3.41 18.88
CA MET A 1 -49.05 3.68 18.28
C MET A 1 -47.98 3.14 19.23
N THR A 2 -47.21 2.17 18.80
CA THR A 2 -46.12 1.60 19.62
C THR A 2 -44.98 2.59 19.66
N SER A 3 -44.59 3.05 20.84
CA SER A 3 -43.50 4.03 20.99
C SER A 3 -42.14 3.39 20.70
N ILE A 4 -41.26 4.11 20.02
CA ILE A 4 -39.86 3.71 19.78
C ILE A 4 -39.15 3.32 21.09
N ALA A 5 -39.53 3.95 22.22
CA ALA A 5 -39.01 3.62 23.55
C ALA A 5 -39.16 2.13 23.92
N ASN A 6 -40.14 1.44 23.38
CA ASN A 6 -40.35 0.00 23.62
C ASN A 6 -39.33 -0.90 22.90
N TYR A 7 -38.55 -0.35 21.98
CA TYR A 7 -37.53 -1.08 21.19
C TYR A 7 -36.11 -0.73 21.61
N ALA A 8 -35.92 0.13 22.64
CA ALA A 8 -34.62 0.62 23.09
C ALA A 8 -33.61 -0.51 23.43
N SER A 9 -34.12 -1.70 23.82
CA SER A 9 -33.27 -2.87 24.12
C SER A 9 -32.83 -3.66 22.88
N VAL A 10 -33.45 -3.43 21.72
CA VAL A 10 -33.18 -4.17 20.47
C VAL A 10 -32.66 -3.27 19.35
N ILE A 11 -32.77 -1.95 19.52
CA ILE A 11 -32.24 -0.98 18.57
C ILE A 11 -30.85 -0.55 19.06
N PRO A 12 -29.78 -0.67 18.24
CA PRO A 12 -28.47 -0.17 18.59
C PRO A 12 -28.51 1.33 18.92
N SER A 13 -27.68 1.78 19.84
CA SER A 13 -27.66 3.16 20.34
C SER A 13 -27.23 4.22 19.32
N GLY A 14 -26.83 3.80 18.14
CA GLY A 14 -26.40 4.69 17.04
C GLY A 14 -25.69 3.92 15.93
N PRO A 15 -25.36 4.60 14.83
CA PRO A 15 -24.51 4.03 13.80
C PRO A 15 -23.10 3.79 14.33
N LEU A 16 -22.46 2.72 13.88
CA LEU A 16 -21.03 2.52 14.09
C LEU A 16 -20.30 3.60 13.27
N VAL A 17 -19.53 4.44 13.95
CA VAL A 17 -18.67 5.44 13.30
C VAL A 17 -17.23 4.94 13.40
N LEU A 18 -16.66 4.55 12.27
CA LEU A 18 -15.27 4.12 12.17
C LEU A 18 -14.37 5.28 11.74
N ASN A 19 -13.08 5.18 12.01
CA ASN A 19 -12.08 6.03 11.40
C ASN A 19 -12.17 5.92 9.87
N LYS A 20 -11.82 6.99 9.16
CA LYS A 20 -11.97 7.09 7.72
C LYS A 20 -10.62 7.25 7.05
N ILE A 21 -10.32 6.38 6.10
CA ILE A 21 -9.10 6.44 5.30
C ILE A 21 -9.50 6.79 3.87
N GLY A 22 -9.01 7.93 3.39
CA GLY A 22 -9.13 8.31 1.99
C GLY A 22 -8.07 7.58 1.16
N VAL A 23 -8.47 6.89 0.12
CA VAL A 23 -7.55 6.14 -0.75
C VAL A 23 -7.55 6.76 -2.14
N VAL A 24 -6.45 7.45 -2.46
CA VAL A 24 -6.19 8.01 -3.79
C VAL A 24 -5.45 6.95 -4.60
N ALA A 25 -6.17 6.32 -5.51
CA ALA A 25 -5.67 5.22 -6.34
C ALA A 25 -5.37 5.69 -7.78
N PRO A 26 -4.39 5.11 -8.46
CA PRO A 26 -4.27 5.28 -9.89
C PRO A 26 -5.51 4.70 -10.61
N TYR A 27 -5.79 5.21 -11.80
CA TYR A 27 -6.99 4.85 -12.56
C TYR A 27 -7.13 3.36 -12.87
N ASP A 28 -6.02 2.63 -12.95
CA ASP A 28 -5.96 1.21 -13.29
C ASP A 28 -5.98 0.27 -12.08
N MET A 29 -5.99 0.77 -10.84
CA MET A 29 -6.05 -0.08 -9.65
C MET A 29 -7.40 -0.80 -9.55
N ALA A 30 -7.37 -2.12 -9.26
CA ALA A 30 -8.55 -2.96 -9.21
C ALA A 30 -8.64 -3.85 -7.94
N LEU A 31 -7.76 -3.65 -6.95
CA LEU A 31 -7.68 -4.48 -5.73
C LEU A 31 -8.16 -3.76 -4.45
N ASP A 32 -9.18 -2.91 -4.57
CA ASP A 32 -9.79 -2.19 -3.43
C ASP A 32 -10.17 -3.15 -2.30
N HIS A 33 -10.77 -4.29 -2.67
CA HIS A 33 -11.22 -5.32 -1.74
C HIS A 33 -10.07 -5.95 -0.95
N GLU A 34 -8.85 -5.97 -1.49
CA GLU A 34 -7.68 -6.51 -0.80
C GLU A 34 -7.26 -5.58 0.34
N MET A 35 -7.19 -4.26 0.07
CA MET A 35 -6.88 -3.26 1.10
C MET A 35 -7.89 -3.27 2.25
N ALA A 36 -9.18 -3.39 1.94
CA ALA A 36 -10.25 -3.40 2.92
C ALA A 36 -10.13 -4.53 3.97
N ARG A 37 -9.47 -5.64 3.62
CA ARG A 37 -9.31 -6.78 4.53
C ARG A 37 -8.50 -6.45 5.78
N TRP A 38 -7.46 -5.59 5.68
CA TRP A 38 -6.66 -5.20 6.84
C TRP A 38 -7.36 -4.17 7.73
N ALA A 39 -8.37 -3.47 7.20
CA ALA A 39 -9.15 -2.45 7.91
C ALA A 39 -10.48 -2.98 8.46
N GLU A 40 -10.83 -4.26 8.26
CA GLU A 40 -12.15 -4.82 8.59
C GLU A 40 -12.55 -4.53 10.04
N GLY A 41 -13.67 -3.82 10.23
CA GLY A 41 -14.19 -3.41 11.54
C GLY A 41 -13.33 -2.37 12.28
N ARG A 42 -12.31 -1.78 11.64
CA ARG A 42 -11.38 -0.79 12.21
C ARG A 42 -11.55 0.58 11.58
N ALA A 43 -11.58 0.62 10.24
CA ALA A 43 -11.72 1.85 9.47
C ALA A 43 -12.52 1.61 8.20
N ASP A 44 -13.22 2.66 7.75
CA ASP A 44 -13.88 2.70 6.45
C ASP A 44 -12.92 3.26 5.39
N LEU A 45 -12.87 2.64 4.21
CA LEU A 45 -12.04 3.08 3.10
C LEU A 45 -12.90 3.81 2.05
N TYR A 46 -12.48 5.02 1.68
CA TYR A 46 -13.13 5.82 0.65
C TYR A 46 -12.19 6.01 -0.53
N PHE A 47 -12.51 5.40 -1.66
CA PHE A 47 -11.67 5.38 -2.85
C PHE A 47 -12.02 6.48 -3.83
N ALA A 48 -10.99 7.18 -4.32
CA ALA A 48 -11.06 8.00 -5.53
C ALA A 48 -9.92 7.62 -6.47
N ARG A 49 -10.20 7.68 -7.79
CA ARG A 49 -9.21 7.36 -8.82
C ARG A 49 -8.75 8.61 -9.54
N SER A 50 -7.46 8.64 -9.89
CA SER A 50 -6.94 9.65 -10.81
C SER A 50 -7.68 9.61 -12.15
N PRO A 51 -7.67 10.70 -12.92
CA PRO A 51 -8.22 10.70 -14.28
C PRO A 51 -7.63 9.56 -15.12
N PHE A 52 -8.47 8.95 -15.95
CA PHE A 52 -8.03 7.89 -16.86
C PHE A 52 -7.13 8.47 -17.96
N GLU A 53 -5.98 7.83 -18.15
CA GLU A 53 -5.05 8.12 -19.24
C GLU A 53 -4.66 6.79 -19.92
N PRO A 54 -4.75 6.69 -21.25
CA PRO A 54 -4.51 5.44 -21.99
C PRO A 54 -3.01 5.15 -22.15
N VAL A 55 -2.26 5.14 -21.03
CA VAL A 55 -0.82 4.90 -21.01
C VAL A 55 -0.54 3.53 -20.38
N LEU A 56 0.39 2.79 -20.96
CA LEU A 56 0.82 1.50 -20.43
C LEU A 56 1.58 1.67 -19.12
N VAL A 57 1.47 0.68 -18.23
CA VAL A 57 2.24 0.65 -16.97
C VAL A 57 3.74 0.68 -17.29
N GLY A 58 4.38 1.75 -16.84
CA GLY A 58 5.78 2.05 -17.14
C GLY A 58 6.24 3.31 -16.43
N VAL A 59 7.42 3.80 -16.81
CA VAL A 59 7.98 5.03 -16.25
C VAL A 59 7.07 6.22 -16.54
N GLU A 60 6.63 6.38 -17.80
CA GLU A 60 5.75 7.48 -18.21
C GLU A 60 4.43 7.50 -17.41
N GLN A 61 3.78 6.34 -17.25
CA GLN A 61 2.56 6.24 -16.44
C GLN A 61 2.84 6.61 -14.98
N ALA A 62 3.94 6.11 -14.40
CA ALA A 62 4.30 6.39 -13.02
C ALA A 62 4.56 7.90 -12.78
N GLU A 63 5.23 8.58 -13.72
CA GLU A 63 5.44 10.03 -13.69
C GLU A 63 4.13 10.81 -13.84
N LEU A 64 3.23 10.35 -14.69
CA LEU A 64 1.93 10.98 -14.90
C LEU A 64 1.05 10.92 -13.64
N VAL A 65 0.90 9.73 -13.06
CA VAL A 65 0.04 9.55 -11.88
C VAL A 65 0.64 10.10 -10.58
N SER A 66 1.96 10.41 -10.56
CA SER A 66 2.66 10.99 -9.41
C SER A 66 2.61 12.53 -9.36
N ARG A 67 1.88 13.17 -10.25
CA ARG A 67 1.72 14.63 -10.23
C ARG A 67 0.95 15.06 -8.98
N PRO A 68 1.53 15.93 -8.10
CA PRO A 68 0.89 16.30 -6.84
C PRO A 68 -0.46 17.00 -7.00
N ASP A 69 -0.62 17.81 -8.06
CA ASP A 69 -1.88 18.50 -8.37
C ASP A 69 -3.00 17.51 -8.71
N ILE A 70 -2.70 16.47 -9.49
CA ILE A 70 -3.67 15.40 -9.84
C ILE A 70 -4.05 14.59 -8.61
N VAL A 71 -3.07 14.24 -7.77
CA VAL A 71 -3.30 13.47 -6.54
C VAL A 71 -4.14 14.27 -5.56
N ALA A 72 -3.87 15.57 -5.39
CA ALA A 72 -4.64 16.46 -4.55
C ALA A 72 -6.09 16.62 -5.06
N ASP A 73 -6.30 16.89 -6.36
CA ASP A 73 -7.65 16.96 -6.96
C ASP A 73 -8.43 15.66 -6.74
N THR A 74 -7.76 14.52 -6.88
CA THR A 74 -8.37 13.21 -6.63
C THR A 74 -8.76 13.04 -5.16
N ALA A 75 -7.92 13.46 -4.21
CA ALA A 75 -8.21 13.44 -2.78
C ALA A 75 -9.40 14.35 -2.42
N TRP A 76 -9.51 15.50 -3.06
CA TRP A 76 -10.63 16.43 -2.85
C TRP A 76 -11.99 15.80 -3.15
N ARG A 77 -12.08 14.84 -4.07
CA ARG A 77 -13.33 14.16 -4.44
C ARG A 77 -13.92 13.32 -3.31
N ILE A 78 -13.13 12.95 -2.33
CA ILE A 78 -13.55 12.19 -1.13
C ILE A 78 -13.46 13.03 0.16
N SER A 79 -13.05 14.29 0.08
CA SER A 79 -12.92 15.16 1.26
C SER A 79 -14.24 15.47 1.97
N ALA A 80 -15.37 15.34 1.28
CA ALA A 80 -16.69 15.58 1.87
C ALA A 80 -17.01 14.63 3.05
N VAL A 81 -16.40 13.44 3.09
CA VAL A 81 -16.55 12.50 4.21
C VAL A 81 -15.53 12.73 5.31
N SER A 82 -14.64 13.72 5.15
CA SER A 82 -13.59 14.10 6.11
C SER A 82 -12.73 12.92 6.54
N PRO A 83 -11.88 12.35 5.65
CA PRO A 83 -10.95 11.29 6.02
C PRO A 83 -9.97 11.76 7.10
N ASP A 84 -9.63 10.88 8.04
CA ASP A 84 -8.68 11.14 9.13
C ASP A 84 -7.22 11.09 8.63
N CYS A 85 -6.97 10.27 7.58
CA CYS A 85 -5.72 10.26 6.81
C CYS A 85 -5.98 9.87 5.36
N TYR A 86 -4.97 10.10 4.50
CA TYR A 86 -5.02 9.73 3.09
C TYR A 86 -3.88 8.79 2.73
N ILE A 87 -4.16 7.81 1.89
CA ILE A 87 -3.19 6.93 1.27
C ILE A 87 -3.08 7.28 -0.21
N TYR A 88 -1.88 7.56 -0.70
CA TYR A 88 -1.58 7.52 -2.11
C TYR A 88 -1.24 6.07 -2.49
N ALA A 89 -2.23 5.34 -3.04
CA ALA A 89 -2.20 3.91 -3.28
C ALA A 89 -1.56 3.54 -4.63
N CYS A 90 -0.41 4.15 -4.94
CA CYS A 90 0.38 3.86 -6.12
C CYS A 90 1.85 3.65 -5.76
N THR A 91 2.33 2.41 -5.87
CA THR A 91 3.72 2.09 -5.55
C THR A 91 4.67 2.80 -6.51
N SER A 92 4.51 2.60 -7.83
CA SER A 92 5.40 3.19 -8.84
C SER A 92 5.41 4.72 -8.78
N GLY A 93 4.26 5.34 -8.68
CA GLY A 93 4.16 6.80 -8.56
C GLY A 93 4.83 7.35 -7.30
N SER A 94 4.91 6.59 -6.20
CA SER A 94 5.53 7.05 -4.96
C SER A 94 7.05 6.90 -4.93
N PHE A 95 7.65 6.02 -5.76
CA PHE A 95 9.12 5.86 -5.79
C PHE A 95 9.80 6.44 -7.03
N ILE A 96 9.05 6.78 -8.09
CA ILE A 96 9.60 7.04 -9.42
C ILE A 96 10.67 8.15 -9.44
N HIS A 97 10.56 9.12 -8.56
CA HIS A 97 11.48 10.25 -8.41
C HIS A 97 12.53 10.06 -7.31
N GLY A 98 12.70 8.84 -6.77
CA GLY A 98 13.62 8.53 -5.68
C GLY A 98 13.11 9.01 -4.32
N ILE A 99 13.93 8.84 -3.27
CA ILE A 99 13.51 9.13 -1.90
C ILE A 99 13.28 10.62 -1.62
N GLN A 100 14.10 11.48 -2.22
CA GLN A 100 13.90 12.93 -2.10
C GLN A 100 12.62 13.37 -2.82
N GLY A 101 12.37 12.81 -4.02
CA GLY A 101 11.14 13.09 -4.78
C GLY A 101 9.89 12.60 -4.07
N GLU A 102 9.93 11.49 -3.33
CA GLU A 102 8.82 11.04 -2.49
C GLU A 102 8.49 12.04 -1.39
N ARG A 103 9.50 12.56 -0.69
CA ARG A 103 9.31 13.58 0.36
C ARG A 103 8.76 14.88 -0.19
N GLU A 104 9.26 15.33 -1.34
CA GLU A 104 8.79 16.52 -2.04
C GLU A 104 7.34 16.34 -2.51
N PHE A 105 7.00 15.17 -3.01
CA PHE A 105 5.64 14.80 -3.40
C PHE A 105 4.68 14.90 -2.21
N VAL A 106 4.99 14.28 -1.06
CA VAL A 106 4.15 14.35 0.15
C VAL A 106 3.97 15.81 0.59
N SER A 107 5.05 16.58 0.65
CA SER A 107 4.99 18.00 1.01
C SER A 107 4.15 18.82 0.05
N ALA A 108 4.25 18.56 -1.27
CA ALA A 108 3.46 19.25 -2.28
C ALA A 108 1.98 18.92 -2.18
N VAL A 109 1.61 17.65 -1.99
CA VAL A 109 0.20 17.23 -1.82
C VAL A 109 -0.39 17.85 -0.53
N GLN A 110 0.37 17.89 0.55
CA GLN A 110 -0.02 18.58 1.77
C GLN A 110 -0.19 20.09 1.55
N GLY A 111 0.69 20.71 0.77
CA GLY A 111 0.58 22.12 0.36
C GLY A 111 -0.69 22.43 -0.44
N TYR A 112 -1.27 21.46 -1.13
CA TYR A 112 -2.58 21.55 -1.77
C TYR A 112 -3.76 21.33 -0.79
N GLY A 113 -3.50 21.17 0.50
CA GLY A 113 -4.54 21.07 1.55
C GLY A 113 -5.04 19.65 1.82
N VAL A 114 -4.28 18.62 1.44
CA VAL A 114 -4.57 17.21 1.76
C VAL A 114 -3.70 16.79 2.95
N PRO A 115 -4.24 16.75 4.18
CA PRO A 115 -3.44 16.45 5.37
C PRO A 115 -3.12 14.96 5.50
N ASN A 116 -2.11 14.62 6.31
CA ASN A 116 -1.81 13.24 6.71
C ASN A 116 -1.73 12.26 5.54
N VAL A 117 -0.94 12.61 4.51
CA VAL A 117 -0.75 11.76 3.31
C VAL A 117 0.34 10.74 3.58
N LEU A 118 0.01 9.48 3.35
CA LEU A 118 0.92 8.33 3.40
C LEU A 118 1.13 7.79 1.98
N THR A 119 2.36 7.43 1.63
CA THR A 119 2.68 6.80 0.36
C THR A 119 2.96 5.32 0.55
N VAL A 120 2.76 4.51 -0.49
CA VAL A 120 3.07 3.08 -0.44
C VAL A 120 4.57 2.85 -0.25
N SER A 121 5.42 3.59 -0.96
CA SER A 121 6.88 3.38 -0.88
C SER A 121 7.45 3.86 0.45
N GLY A 122 6.94 4.96 1.02
CA GLY A 122 7.27 5.40 2.36
C GLY A 122 6.86 4.36 3.42
N ALA A 123 5.66 3.80 3.31
CA ALA A 123 5.17 2.75 4.20
C ALA A 123 5.98 1.45 4.11
N ILE A 124 6.50 1.08 2.93
CA ILE A 124 7.42 -0.05 2.78
C ILE A 124 8.71 0.19 3.58
N LEU A 125 9.31 1.38 3.47
CA LEU A 125 10.52 1.70 4.27
C LEU A 125 10.23 1.71 5.77
N GLU A 126 9.07 2.22 6.18
CA GLU A 126 8.63 2.22 7.58
C GLU A 126 8.43 0.80 8.10
N ALA A 127 7.82 -0.08 7.31
CA ALA A 127 7.64 -1.50 7.67
C ALA A 127 8.99 -2.24 7.80
N LEU A 128 9.93 -1.98 6.89
CA LEU A 128 11.28 -2.53 6.97
C LEU A 128 12.01 -2.08 8.24
N ALA A 129 11.92 -0.79 8.57
CA ALA A 129 12.50 -0.24 9.80
C ALA A 129 11.86 -0.82 11.06
N ALA A 130 10.53 -0.99 11.09
CA ALA A 130 9.82 -1.58 12.22
C ALA A 130 10.19 -3.04 12.49
N LEU A 131 10.59 -3.77 11.45
CA LEU A 131 11.06 -5.15 11.54
C LEU A 131 12.59 -5.28 11.66
N ASP A 132 13.32 -4.15 11.72
CA ASP A 132 14.80 -4.09 11.76
C ASP A 132 15.46 -4.85 10.58
N LEU A 133 14.94 -4.64 9.36
CA LEU A 133 15.36 -5.31 8.13
C LEU A 133 16.15 -4.36 7.25
N HIS A 134 17.36 -4.77 6.85
CA HIS A 134 18.29 -3.96 6.06
C HIS A 134 18.68 -4.58 4.73
N SER A 135 18.49 -5.89 4.56
CA SER A 135 18.92 -6.67 3.41
C SER A 135 17.74 -7.49 2.88
N ILE A 136 17.27 -7.21 1.67
CA ILE A 136 16.04 -7.79 1.14
C ILE A 136 16.18 -8.33 -0.27
N ALA A 137 15.25 -9.22 -0.64
CA ALA A 137 14.94 -9.50 -2.04
C ALA A 137 13.68 -8.75 -2.48
N VAL A 138 13.55 -8.49 -3.77
CA VAL A 138 12.45 -7.75 -4.37
C VAL A 138 11.73 -8.63 -5.39
N ALA A 139 10.41 -8.69 -5.30
CA ALA A 139 9.51 -9.30 -6.27
C ALA A 139 8.61 -8.21 -6.88
N THR A 140 8.62 -8.04 -8.20
CA THR A 140 7.84 -7.00 -8.88
C THR A 140 7.11 -7.52 -10.11
N PRO A 141 5.92 -6.99 -10.44
CA PRO A 141 5.29 -7.27 -11.72
C PRO A 141 5.85 -6.42 -12.86
N TYR A 142 6.62 -5.36 -12.56
CA TYR A 142 7.00 -4.31 -13.50
C TYR A 142 8.04 -4.76 -14.53
N THR A 143 8.16 -3.94 -15.59
CA THR A 143 9.28 -3.99 -16.53
C THR A 143 10.59 -3.55 -15.88
N ALA A 144 11.72 -3.90 -16.49
CA ALA A 144 13.05 -3.59 -15.96
C ALA A 144 13.25 -2.08 -15.63
N PRO A 145 12.87 -1.11 -16.49
CA PRO A 145 13.10 0.31 -16.17
C PRO A 145 12.38 0.80 -14.91
N VAL A 146 11.16 0.29 -14.63
CA VAL A 146 10.41 0.63 -13.42
C VAL A 146 11.00 -0.09 -12.21
N THR A 147 11.39 -1.35 -12.37
CA THR A 147 12.02 -2.15 -11.31
C THR A 147 13.34 -1.52 -10.87
N GLU A 148 14.17 -1.06 -11.80
CA GLU A 148 15.45 -0.38 -11.49
C GLU A 148 15.23 0.90 -10.67
N ARG A 149 14.17 1.66 -10.96
CA ARG A 149 13.81 2.86 -10.15
C ARG A 149 13.39 2.48 -8.74
N PHE A 150 12.67 1.36 -8.57
CA PHE A 150 12.30 0.87 -7.24
C PHE A 150 13.53 0.42 -6.43
N VAL A 151 14.44 -0.34 -7.04
CA VAL A 151 15.71 -0.74 -6.41
C VAL A 151 16.52 0.48 -6.00
N LYS A 152 16.63 1.47 -6.88
CA LYS A 152 17.31 2.73 -6.57
C LYS A 152 16.68 3.43 -5.36
N PHE A 153 15.35 3.55 -5.33
CA PHE A 153 14.62 4.14 -4.20
C PHE A 153 14.93 3.43 -2.87
N LEU A 154 14.89 2.09 -2.87
CA LEU A 154 15.20 1.28 -1.68
C LEU A 154 16.66 1.48 -1.21
N ASN A 155 17.62 1.48 -2.16
CA ASN A 155 19.02 1.73 -1.84
C ASN A 155 19.25 3.15 -1.29
N GLU A 156 18.60 4.17 -1.85
CA GLU A 156 18.60 5.55 -1.32
C GLU A 156 18.01 5.61 0.11
N GLY A 157 17.06 4.73 0.42
CA GLY A 157 16.46 4.53 1.75
C GLY A 157 17.34 3.72 2.72
N GLY A 158 18.55 3.32 2.31
CA GLY A 158 19.48 2.55 3.15
C GLY A 158 19.21 1.05 3.17
N ILE A 159 18.40 0.53 2.25
CA ILE A 159 18.07 -0.89 2.13
C ILE A 159 18.93 -1.54 1.05
N ASP A 160 19.61 -2.60 1.40
CA ASP A 160 20.44 -3.39 0.48
C ASP A 160 19.60 -4.44 -0.27
N VAL A 161 19.43 -4.26 -1.57
CA VAL A 161 18.67 -5.19 -2.43
C VAL A 161 19.57 -6.29 -2.96
N ARG A 162 19.46 -7.50 -2.41
CA ARG A 162 20.28 -8.67 -2.74
C ARG A 162 19.87 -9.37 -4.02
N HIS A 163 18.60 -9.36 -4.33
CA HIS A 163 18.07 -10.02 -5.53
C HIS A 163 16.78 -9.39 -5.99
N VAL A 164 16.49 -9.52 -7.29
CA VAL A 164 15.28 -9.04 -7.92
C VAL A 164 14.69 -10.12 -8.83
N SER A 165 13.41 -10.42 -8.66
CA SER A 165 12.60 -11.18 -9.61
C SER A 165 11.49 -10.29 -10.16
N MET A 166 11.21 -10.39 -11.46
CA MET A 166 10.20 -9.56 -12.11
C MET A 166 9.39 -10.33 -13.15
N LEU A 167 8.11 -9.95 -13.34
CA LEU A 167 7.24 -10.51 -14.38
C LEU A 167 7.35 -9.78 -15.72
N GLY A 168 7.81 -8.53 -15.75
CA GLY A 168 7.98 -7.73 -16.96
C GLY A 168 6.65 -7.25 -17.59
N LEU A 169 5.61 -7.01 -16.80
CA LEU A 169 4.28 -6.63 -17.28
C LEU A 169 4.16 -5.13 -17.49
N SER A 170 3.41 -4.75 -18.53
CA SER A 170 3.08 -3.35 -18.87
C SER A 170 1.58 -3.02 -18.75
N GLY A 171 0.81 -3.86 -18.05
CA GLY A 171 -0.62 -3.66 -17.83
C GLY A 171 -1.28 -4.89 -17.24
N GLU A 172 -2.57 -4.75 -16.90
CA GLU A 172 -3.45 -5.83 -16.40
C GLU A 172 -2.88 -6.65 -15.22
N ILE A 173 -2.04 -6.04 -14.38
CA ILE A 173 -1.33 -6.70 -13.28
C ILE A 173 -2.32 -7.36 -12.30
N TRP A 174 -3.50 -6.77 -12.10
CA TRP A 174 -4.57 -7.31 -11.26
C TRP A 174 -5.15 -8.65 -11.73
N LYS A 175 -4.85 -9.08 -12.97
CA LYS A 175 -5.23 -10.39 -13.53
C LYS A 175 -4.22 -11.50 -13.24
N VAL A 176 -3.06 -11.18 -12.65
CA VAL A 176 -2.04 -12.17 -12.34
C VAL A 176 -2.60 -13.19 -11.33
N PRO A 177 -2.63 -14.49 -11.67
CA PRO A 177 -3.10 -15.52 -10.74
C PRO A 177 -2.18 -15.62 -9.50
N TYR A 178 -2.74 -16.02 -8.37
CA TYR A 178 -1.95 -16.25 -7.15
C TYR A 178 -0.79 -17.22 -7.32
N SER A 179 -0.93 -18.24 -8.19
CA SER A 179 0.16 -19.18 -8.47
C SER A 179 1.39 -18.48 -9.06
N TYR A 180 1.19 -17.57 -10.02
CA TYR A 180 2.28 -16.79 -10.61
C TYR A 180 2.88 -15.78 -9.63
N THR A 181 2.05 -15.13 -8.81
CA THR A 181 2.55 -14.26 -7.74
C THR A 181 3.36 -15.05 -6.71
N ALA A 182 2.92 -16.25 -6.34
CA ALA A 182 3.65 -17.14 -5.43
C ALA A 182 5.00 -17.59 -6.04
N GLU A 183 5.01 -18.01 -7.30
CA GLU A 183 6.23 -18.37 -8.02
C GLU A 183 7.22 -17.21 -8.11
N LEU A 184 6.72 -16.00 -8.38
CA LEU A 184 7.53 -14.77 -8.39
C LEU A 184 8.18 -14.53 -7.02
N ILE A 185 7.42 -14.64 -5.92
CA ILE A 185 7.93 -14.44 -4.55
C ILE A 185 8.97 -15.50 -4.21
N VAL A 186 8.68 -16.77 -4.49
CA VAL A 186 9.62 -17.88 -4.22
C VAL A 186 10.89 -17.74 -5.06
N SER A 187 10.78 -17.31 -6.32
CA SER A 187 11.95 -17.09 -7.19
C SER A 187 12.82 -15.92 -6.74
N ALA A 188 12.27 -15.00 -5.96
CA ALA A 188 13.03 -13.90 -5.39
C ALA A 188 13.83 -14.31 -4.14
N ASP A 189 13.46 -15.38 -3.46
CA ASP A 189 14.12 -15.77 -2.21
C ASP A 189 15.61 -16.07 -2.40
N ARG A 190 16.44 -15.56 -1.48
CA ARG A 190 17.89 -15.79 -1.39
C ARG A 190 18.30 -15.92 0.07
N PRO A 191 19.26 -16.79 0.40
CA PRO A 191 19.74 -16.94 1.77
C PRO A 191 20.19 -15.63 2.42
N GLU A 192 20.76 -14.72 1.63
CA GLU A 192 21.31 -13.43 2.07
C GLU A 192 20.25 -12.36 2.30
N ALA A 193 19.01 -12.59 1.87
CA ALA A 193 17.91 -11.67 2.08
C ALA A 193 17.15 -12.02 3.36
N GLU A 194 16.96 -11.02 4.22
CA GLU A 194 16.22 -11.15 5.49
C GLU A 194 14.69 -11.18 5.28
N ALA A 195 14.22 -10.56 4.19
CA ALA A 195 12.81 -10.48 3.82
C ALA A 195 12.63 -10.41 2.30
N ILE A 196 11.38 -10.54 1.86
CA ILE A 196 10.99 -10.31 0.47
C ILE A 196 9.98 -9.16 0.43
N VAL A 197 10.31 -8.12 -0.34
CA VAL A 197 9.38 -7.01 -0.61
C VAL A 197 8.69 -7.24 -1.94
N VAL A 198 7.35 -7.20 -1.92
CA VAL A 198 6.50 -7.41 -3.09
C VAL A 198 5.87 -6.08 -3.49
N ALA A 199 6.34 -5.52 -4.60
CA ALA A 199 5.85 -4.24 -5.12
C ALA A 199 4.53 -4.36 -5.86
N CYS A 200 3.86 -3.23 -6.01
CA CYS A 200 2.61 -3.01 -6.75
C CYS A 200 1.33 -3.27 -5.96
N THR A 201 0.56 -2.19 -5.78
CA THR A 201 -0.78 -2.24 -5.17
C THR A 201 -1.80 -2.99 -6.02
N ASN A 202 -1.49 -3.21 -7.29
CA ASN A 202 -2.35 -3.93 -8.23
C ASN A 202 -1.95 -5.41 -8.45
N LEU A 203 -0.96 -5.93 -7.71
CA LEU A 203 -0.58 -7.34 -7.72
C LEU A 203 -1.32 -8.07 -6.57
N PRO A 204 -2.12 -9.13 -6.85
CA PRO A 204 -2.84 -9.86 -5.82
C PRO A 204 -1.86 -10.57 -4.86
N THR A 205 -1.99 -10.33 -3.53
CA THR A 205 -1.02 -10.82 -2.54
C THR A 205 -1.63 -11.31 -1.22
N TYR A 206 -2.76 -10.80 -0.78
CA TYR A 206 -3.28 -10.97 0.58
C TYR A 206 -3.23 -12.40 1.12
N HIS A 207 -3.73 -13.36 0.34
CA HIS A 207 -3.81 -14.76 0.74
C HIS A 207 -2.49 -15.54 0.62
N LEU A 208 -1.45 -14.92 0.06
CA LEU A 208 -0.13 -15.52 -0.13
C LEU A 208 0.84 -15.20 1.00
N ILE A 209 0.64 -14.09 1.72
CA ILE A 209 1.61 -13.58 2.69
C ILE A 209 1.89 -14.63 3.78
N GLU A 210 0.90 -14.97 4.58
CA GLU A 210 1.06 -15.91 5.70
C GLU A 210 1.56 -17.30 5.29
N PRO A 211 1.00 -17.95 4.25
CA PRO A 211 1.51 -19.25 3.80
C PRO A 211 2.96 -19.21 3.33
N LEU A 212 3.36 -18.16 2.59
CA LEU A 212 4.72 -18.05 2.07
C LEU A 212 5.72 -17.61 3.15
N GLU A 213 5.33 -16.76 4.11
CA GLU A 213 6.15 -16.45 5.29
C GLU A 213 6.48 -17.71 6.08
N ARG A 214 5.50 -18.60 6.22
CA ARG A 214 5.69 -19.90 6.91
C ARG A 214 6.59 -20.84 6.10
N LEU A 215 6.39 -20.88 4.77
CA LEU A 215 7.18 -21.71 3.85
C LEU A 215 8.65 -21.28 3.80
N LEU A 216 8.90 -19.98 3.64
CA LEU A 216 10.23 -19.41 3.43
C LEU A 216 10.94 -19.06 4.75
N GLY A 217 10.22 -19.03 5.87
CA GLY A 217 10.77 -18.66 7.17
C GLY A 217 11.08 -17.17 7.33
N LYS A 218 10.69 -16.31 6.37
CA LYS A 218 11.04 -14.88 6.28
C LYS A 218 9.80 -14.00 6.21
N PRO A 219 9.88 -12.73 6.65
CA PRO A 219 8.82 -11.74 6.40
C PRO A 219 8.60 -11.52 4.89
N ILE A 220 7.34 -11.38 4.51
CA ILE A 220 6.93 -10.93 3.18
C ILE A 220 6.16 -9.64 3.35
N ILE A 221 6.70 -8.54 2.83
CA ILE A 221 6.12 -7.21 2.94
C ILE A 221 5.54 -6.84 1.58
N THR A 222 4.22 -6.71 1.50
CA THR A 222 3.55 -6.34 0.25
C THR A 222 3.11 -4.88 0.26
N ALA A 223 2.96 -4.29 -0.93
CA ALA A 223 2.60 -2.89 -1.11
C ALA A 223 1.30 -2.52 -0.37
N ASN A 224 0.22 -3.28 -0.58
CA ASN A 224 -1.06 -3.03 0.07
C ASN A 224 -1.00 -3.26 1.58
N GLN A 225 -0.32 -4.33 2.03
CA GLN A 225 -0.14 -4.61 3.45
C GLN A 225 0.59 -3.48 4.17
N ALA A 226 1.72 -3.04 3.63
CA ALA A 226 2.56 -2.01 4.25
C ALA A 226 1.82 -0.69 4.41
N VAL A 227 1.13 -0.22 3.37
CA VAL A 227 0.43 1.07 3.46
C VAL A 227 -0.81 1.00 4.35
N MET A 228 -1.52 -0.13 4.38
CA MET A 228 -2.65 -0.32 5.30
C MET A 228 -2.18 -0.45 6.75
N TRP A 229 -1.07 -1.16 6.99
CA TRP A 229 -0.45 -1.24 8.30
C TRP A 229 -0.03 0.16 8.80
N ALA A 230 0.66 0.96 7.99
CA ALA A 230 1.08 2.29 8.35
C ALA A 230 -0.11 3.23 8.62
N ALA A 231 -1.14 3.22 7.75
CA ALA A 231 -2.31 4.06 7.90
C ALA A 231 -3.12 3.74 9.17
N LEU A 232 -3.33 2.47 9.47
CA LEU A 232 -4.06 2.06 10.68
C LEU A 232 -3.28 2.44 11.95
N HIS A 233 -1.96 2.21 11.98
CA HIS A 233 -1.13 2.64 13.10
C HIS A 233 -1.09 4.18 13.26
N HIS A 234 -1.07 4.93 12.14
CA HIS A 234 -1.20 6.40 12.19
C HIS A 234 -2.49 6.85 12.89
N LEU A 235 -3.55 6.07 12.77
CA LEU A 235 -4.84 6.30 13.44
C LEU A 235 -4.93 5.67 14.85
N GLY A 236 -3.84 5.09 15.37
CA GLY A 236 -3.82 4.38 16.64
C GLY A 236 -4.57 3.04 16.63
N LEU A 237 -4.75 2.45 15.44
CA LEU A 237 -5.48 1.20 15.23
C LEU A 237 -4.53 0.07 14.87
N ALA A 238 -4.85 -1.15 15.33
CA ALA A 238 -4.15 -2.34 14.88
C ALA A 238 -4.81 -2.89 13.60
N PRO A 239 -4.02 -3.26 12.56
CA PRO A 239 -4.56 -3.92 11.38
C PRO A 239 -5.11 -5.31 11.71
N VAL A 240 -6.05 -5.78 10.89
CA VAL A 240 -6.63 -7.11 11.00
C VAL A 240 -6.02 -8.01 9.91
N GLY A 241 -5.76 -9.27 10.22
CA GLY A 241 -5.27 -10.22 9.22
C GLY A 241 -4.82 -11.55 9.81
N PRO A 242 -4.65 -12.59 8.97
CA PRO A 242 -4.11 -13.87 9.41
C PRO A 242 -2.61 -13.73 9.68
N GLY A 243 -2.11 -14.23 10.78
CA GLY A 243 -0.72 -14.48 11.20
C GLY A 243 0.46 -13.91 10.41
N GLN A 244 0.29 -12.73 9.78
CA GLN A 244 1.33 -12.06 8.98
C GLN A 244 2.31 -11.34 9.92
N ARG A 245 3.61 -11.46 9.69
CA ARG A 245 4.65 -10.96 10.62
C ARG A 245 4.62 -9.46 10.81
N LEU A 246 4.40 -8.68 9.74
CA LEU A 246 4.31 -7.22 9.82
C LEU A 246 3.18 -6.75 10.75
N LEU A 247 2.05 -7.47 10.82
CA LEU A 247 0.91 -7.05 11.63
C LEU A 247 1.16 -7.21 13.14
N ALA A 248 2.22 -7.92 13.54
CA ALA A 248 2.60 -8.14 14.93
C ALA A 248 3.53 -7.05 15.50
N VAL A 249 3.98 -6.10 14.66
CA VAL A 249 4.89 -5.03 15.07
C VAL A 249 4.24 -3.66 14.93
N HIS A 250 4.74 -2.70 15.71
CA HIS A 250 4.33 -1.30 15.64
C HIS A 250 5.39 -0.47 14.90
N PRO A 251 5.02 0.65 14.25
CA PRO A 251 5.98 1.59 13.72
C PRO A 251 6.97 2.04 14.79
N THR A 252 8.22 2.22 14.42
CA THR A 252 9.22 2.82 15.31
C THR A 252 8.85 4.28 15.57
N GLU A 253 8.84 4.71 16.82
CA GLU A 253 8.67 6.13 17.16
C GLU A 253 9.78 6.94 16.47
N ARG A 254 9.40 7.94 15.68
CA ARG A 254 10.34 8.86 15.01
C ARG A 254 10.69 10.04 15.89
#